data_c30adc06aca01b3cfe2e9832e1a3c3a3
#
_entry.id   c30adc06aca01b3cfe2e9832e1a3c3a3
#
_cell.length_a   1.000
_cell.length_b   1.000
_cell.length_c   1.000
_cell.angle_alpha   90.00
_cell.angle_beta   90.00
_cell.angle_gamma   90.00
#
_symmetry.space_group_name_H-M   'P 1'
#
loop_
_entity.id
_entity.type
_entity.pdbx_description
1 polymer ?
#
loop_
_entity_poly.entity_id
_entity_poly.type
_entity_poly.pdbx_seq_one_letter_code
_entity_poly.pdbx_strand_id
1 'polypeptide(L)'
;MGHRVTVFEARSQLGGMLRYGIPDYRLPQDVLDRDITHILSTGITVRTAVSIGQDVAIEEIQKDYDAVYIAIGAHVDKKLGLEGEESSNVISAVELLRGVGDGNVPDFTGKKICVIGGGNVSMDATRTALRLGAESVTCVYRRRVEDMTALAEEIEEAMAEGCQILPLQAPVRIEADEEGKVA
;
A
#
# COMPACT_ATOMS: atom_id res chain seq x y z
N MET A 1 3.72 32.24 6.97
CA MET A 1 3.93 32.95 5.71
C MET A 1 2.66 33.60 5.15
N GLY A 2 1.47 33.34 5.72
CA GLY A 2 0.24 34.02 5.38
C GLY A 2 -0.47 33.60 4.08
N HIS A 3 -0.06 32.46 3.50
CA HIS A 3 -0.75 31.90 2.33
C HIS A 3 -2.06 31.22 2.74
N ARG A 4 -3.09 31.37 1.92
CA ARG A 4 -4.31 30.57 2.00
C ARG A 4 -4.07 29.27 1.23
N VAL A 5 -4.27 28.14 1.89
CA VAL A 5 -3.99 26.81 1.31
C VAL A 5 -5.29 26.06 1.10
N THR A 6 -5.47 25.47 -0.07
CA THR A 6 -6.51 24.47 -0.36
C THR A 6 -5.85 23.16 -0.75
N VAL A 7 -6.25 22.07 -0.10
CA VAL A 7 -5.82 20.70 -0.41
C VAL A 7 -6.96 20.02 -1.16
N PHE A 8 -6.64 19.45 -2.30
CA PHE A 8 -7.52 18.55 -3.07
C PHE A 8 -7.04 17.12 -2.85
N GLU A 9 -7.94 16.26 -2.40
CA GLU A 9 -7.66 14.86 -2.12
C GLU A 9 -8.67 13.99 -2.88
N ALA A 10 -8.15 13.04 -3.66
CA ALA A 10 -8.99 12.14 -4.45
C ALA A 10 -9.79 11.16 -3.59
N ARG A 11 -9.27 10.83 -2.40
CA ARG A 11 -9.92 9.94 -1.45
C ARG A 11 -10.93 10.69 -0.57
N SER A 12 -11.79 9.91 0.09
CA SER A 12 -12.77 10.44 1.04
C SER A 12 -12.14 10.96 2.33
N GLN A 13 -10.94 10.51 2.68
CA GLN A 13 -10.23 10.88 3.90
C GLN A 13 -8.79 11.31 3.59
N LEU A 14 -8.29 12.25 4.39
CA LEU A 14 -6.89 12.66 4.34
C LEU A 14 -5.94 11.62 4.92
N GLY A 15 -4.66 11.72 4.58
CA GLY A 15 -3.61 10.88 5.13
C GLY A 15 -2.80 10.13 4.08
N GLY A 16 -3.32 9.99 2.85
CA GLY A 16 -2.60 9.35 1.75
C GLY A 16 -2.12 7.95 2.11
N MET A 17 -0.87 7.63 1.77
CA MET A 17 -0.29 6.31 2.06
C MET A 17 -0.13 6.00 3.55
N LEU A 18 -0.08 7.01 4.42
CA LEU A 18 -0.09 6.78 5.87
C LEU A 18 -1.40 6.12 6.33
N ARG A 19 -2.53 6.49 5.71
CA ARG A 19 -3.84 5.91 6.00
C ARG A 19 -4.11 4.62 5.23
N TYR A 20 -3.81 4.62 3.93
CA TYR A 20 -4.25 3.58 3.01
C TYR A 20 -3.18 2.52 2.71
N GLY A 21 -1.93 2.74 3.13
CA GLY A 21 -0.82 1.83 2.84
C GLY A 21 -0.14 1.26 4.06
N ILE A 22 -0.11 2.01 5.17
CA ILE A 22 0.48 1.54 6.42
C ILE A 22 -0.60 0.86 7.26
N PRO A 23 -0.40 -0.41 7.66
CA PRO A 23 -1.38 -1.11 8.50
C PRO A 23 -1.60 -0.44 9.85
N ASP A 24 -2.82 -0.56 10.37
CA ASP A 24 -3.27 0.06 11.62
C ASP A 24 -2.46 -0.36 12.85
N TYR A 25 -1.92 -1.59 12.85
CA TYR A 25 -1.06 -2.09 13.92
C TYR A 25 0.33 -1.40 13.98
N ARG A 26 0.75 -0.71 12.89
CA ARG A 26 1.96 0.11 12.84
C ARG A 26 1.67 1.59 13.07
N LEU A 27 0.60 2.09 12.46
CA LEU A 27 0.18 3.48 12.59
C LEU A 27 -1.34 3.51 12.86
N PRO A 28 -1.75 3.55 14.14
CA PRO A 28 -3.16 3.66 14.50
C PRO A 28 -3.82 4.89 13.89
N GLN A 29 -5.05 4.72 13.39
CA GLN A 29 -5.77 5.76 12.67
C GLN A 29 -6.08 6.99 13.55
N ASP A 30 -6.32 6.80 14.84
CA ASP A 30 -6.56 7.88 15.78
C ASP A 30 -5.34 8.78 15.98
N VAL A 31 -4.13 8.22 15.92
CA VAL A 31 -2.87 8.98 15.97
C VAL A 31 -2.74 9.84 14.72
N LEU A 32 -2.97 9.26 13.55
CA LEU A 32 -2.95 9.98 12.28
C LEU A 32 -4.00 11.09 12.23
N ASP A 33 -5.24 10.80 12.68
CA ASP A 33 -6.33 11.76 12.68
C ASP A 33 -6.05 12.95 13.60
N ARG A 34 -5.42 12.72 14.74
CA ARG A 34 -4.99 13.79 15.65
C ARG A 34 -3.99 14.72 14.98
N ASP A 35 -2.99 14.16 14.28
CA ASP A 35 -1.96 14.94 13.60
C ASP A 35 -2.55 15.73 12.42
N ILE A 36 -3.43 15.12 11.63
CA ILE A 36 -4.17 15.78 10.55
C ILE A 36 -5.01 16.92 11.11
N THR A 37 -5.76 16.68 12.21
CA THR A 37 -6.58 17.70 12.85
C THR A 37 -5.73 18.89 13.30
N HIS A 38 -4.56 18.62 13.86
CA HIS A 38 -3.63 19.68 14.25
C HIS A 38 -3.16 20.51 13.05
N ILE A 39 -2.82 19.87 11.94
CA ILE A 39 -2.44 20.54 10.69
C ILE A 39 -3.60 21.39 10.17
N LEU A 40 -4.81 20.86 10.15
CA LEU A 40 -6.01 21.57 9.66
C LEU A 40 -6.39 22.76 10.54
N SER A 41 -6.06 22.75 11.83
CA SER A 41 -6.30 23.86 12.74
C SER A 41 -5.57 25.15 12.34
N THR A 42 -4.60 25.06 11.43
CA THR A 42 -3.90 26.22 10.85
C THR A 42 -4.73 26.98 9.81
N GLY A 43 -5.95 26.55 9.50
CA GLY A 43 -6.87 27.24 8.59
C GLY A 43 -6.79 26.75 7.14
N ILE A 44 -6.31 25.54 6.91
CA ILE A 44 -6.28 24.90 5.58
C ILE A 44 -7.70 24.51 5.17
N THR A 45 -8.09 24.86 3.94
CA THR A 45 -9.31 24.37 3.30
C THR A 45 -9.05 23.01 2.66
N VAL A 46 -9.98 22.06 2.85
CA VAL A 46 -9.87 20.71 2.28
C VAL A 46 -11.07 20.41 1.40
N ARG A 47 -10.81 19.78 0.26
CA ARG A 47 -11.80 19.19 -0.65
C ARG A 47 -11.44 17.73 -0.88
N THR A 48 -12.11 16.83 -0.18
CA THR A 48 -11.97 15.39 -0.35
C THR A 48 -12.88 14.84 -1.45
N ALA A 49 -12.61 13.63 -1.92
CA ALA A 49 -13.32 12.98 -3.01
C ALA A 49 -13.31 13.81 -4.30
N VAL A 50 -12.19 14.49 -4.57
CA VAL A 50 -11.99 15.31 -5.78
C VAL A 50 -10.71 14.86 -6.48
N SER A 51 -10.86 14.20 -7.62
CA SER A 51 -9.76 13.75 -8.49
C SER A 51 -9.41 14.83 -9.51
N ILE A 52 -8.21 15.40 -9.40
CA ILE A 52 -7.71 16.34 -10.41
C ILE A 52 -7.44 15.59 -11.71
N GLY A 53 -7.97 16.13 -12.81
CA GLY A 53 -7.95 15.52 -14.14
C GLY A 53 -9.20 14.69 -14.48
N GLN A 54 -10.06 14.41 -13.50
CA GLN A 54 -11.37 13.76 -13.69
C GLN A 54 -12.51 14.70 -13.29
N ASP A 55 -12.53 15.15 -12.04
CA ASP A 55 -13.60 16.01 -11.50
C ASP A 55 -13.31 17.50 -11.72
N VAL A 56 -12.04 17.90 -11.66
CA VAL A 56 -11.56 19.26 -11.88
C VAL A 56 -10.33 19.23 -12.77
N ALA A 57 -10.31 20.02 -13.83
CA ALA A 57 -9.15 20.11 -14.71
C ALA A 57 -7.99 20.85 -14.03
N ILE A 58 -6.75 20.45 -14.34
CA ILE A 58 -5.57 21.13 -13.75
C ILE A 58 -5.49 22.59 -14.19
N GLU A 59 -5.97 22.91 -15.38
CA GLU A 59 -6.01 24.26 -15.94
C GLU A 59 -6.97 25.17 -15.18
N GLU A 60 -8.04 24.63 -14.57
CA GLU A 60 -8.95 25.38 -13.69
C GLU A 60 -8.25 25.71 -12.37
N ILE A 61 -7.56 24.73 -11.78
CA ILE A 61 -6.75 24.96 -10.58
C ILE A 61 -5.69 26.05 -10.81
N GLN A 62 -5.01 26.01 -11.97
CA GLN A 62 -3.99 27.01 -12.31
C GLN A 62 -4.54 28.43 -12.50
N LYS A 63 -5.81 28.58 -12.84
CA LYS A 63 -6.45 29.91 -12.95
C LYS A 63 -6.86 30.48 -11.61
N ASP A 64 -7.26 29.60 -10.67
CA ASP A 64 -7.84 30.00 -9.41
C ASP A 64 -6.82 30.18 -8.29
N TYR A 65 -5.59 29.69 -8.48
CA TYR A 65 -4.53 29.69 -7.46
C TYR A 65 -3.23 30.30 -7.99
N ASP A 66 -2.56 31.08 -7.15
CA ASP A 66 -1.26 31.69 -7.47
C ASP A 66 -0.13 30.69 -7.66
N ALA A 67 -0.24 29.53 -7.01
CA ALA A 67 0.71 28.43 -7.12
C ALA A 67 0.05 27.07 -6.87
N VAL A 68 0.52 26.05 -7.56
CA VAL A 68 0.06 24.66 -7.41
C VAL A 68 1.24 23.79 -6.99
N TYR A 69 1.09 23.08 -5.86
CA TYR A 69 2.05 22.11 -5.38
C TYR A 69 1.53 20.70 -5.62
N ILE A 70 2.25 19.91 -6.41
CA ILE A 70 1.90 18.53 -6.75
C ILE A 70 2.49 17.60 -5.70
N ALA A 71 1.63 16.99 -4.87
CA ALA A 71 1.99 16.10 -3.77
C ALA A 71 1.18 14.79 -3.81
N ILE A 72 1.03 14.22 -5.00
CA ILE A 72 0.14 13.07 -5.28
C ILE A 72 0.67 11.72 -4.75
N GLY A 73 1.92 11.66 -4.31
CA GLY A 73 2.54 10.44 -3.81
C GLY A 73 2.77 9.37 -4.90
N ALA A 74 3.00 8.12 -4.46
CA ALA A 74 3.20 6.96 -5.33
C ALA A 74 2.20 5.87 -4.93
N HIS A 75 1.12 5.74 -5.68
CA HIS A 75 0.00 4.84 -5.40
C HIS A 75 -0.08 3.64 -6.33
N VAL A 76 0.85 3.53 -7.28
CA VAL A 76 0.92 2.45 -8.26
C VAL A 76 2.18 1.65 -8.01
N ASP A 77 2.05 0.34 -7.89
CA ASP A 77 3.16 -0.58 -7.77
C ASP A 77 3.83 -0.85 -9.12
N LYS A 78 4.98 -1.51 -9.05
CA LYS A 78 5.69 -1.99 -10.23
C LYS A 78 5.31 -3.43 -10.48
N LYS A 79 4.83 -3.72 -11.68
CA LYS A 79 4.63 -5.09 -12.13
C LYS A 79 5.96 -5.82 -12.26
N LEU A 80 5.93 -7.14 -12.04
CA LEU A 80 7.10 -8.01 -12.20
C LEU A 80 7.40 -8.28 -13.67
N GLY A 81 6.39 -8.23 -14.53
CA GLY A 81 6.50 -8.54 -15.95
C GLY A 81 6.65 -10.04 -16.20
N LEU A 82 6.09 -10.87 -15.35
CA LEU A 82 6.14 -12.31 -15.47
C LEU A 82 4.93 -12.87 -16.22
N GLU A 83 5.15 -13.96 -16.94
CA GLU A 83 4.07 -14.76 -17.50
C GLU A 83 3.17 -15.25 -16.35
N GLY A 84 1.85 -15.08 -16.50
CA GLY A 84 0.86 -15.45 -15.49
C GLY A 84 0.62 -14.42 -14.40
N GLU A 85 1.28 -13.25 -14.42
CA GLU A 85 1.06 -12.19 -13.44
C GLU A 85 -0.39 -11.64 -13.44
N GLU A 86 -1.12 -11.83 -14.54
CA GLU A 86 -2.52 -11.42 -14.67
C GLU A 86 -3.53 -12.46 -14.15
N SER A 87 -3.05 -13.55 -13.51
CA SER A 87 -3.93 -14.56 -12.90
C SER A 87 -4.81 -13.95 -11.81
N SER A 88 -6.05 -14.44 -11.69
CA SER A 88 -7.11 -13.79 -10.91
C SER A 88 -6.85 -13.66 -9.40
N ASN A 89 -5.93 -14.47 -8.86
CA ASN A 89 -5.51 -14.43 -7.45
C ASN A 89 -4.07 -13.90 -7.26
N VAL A 90 -3.50 -13.25 -8.28
CA VAL A 90 -2.32 -12.40 -8.15
C VAL A 90 -2.79 -10.98 -7.87
N ILE A 91 -2.39 -10.45 -6.74
CA ILE A 91 -2.79 -9.13 -6.29
C ILE A 91 -1.58 -8.26 -5.98
N SER A 92 -1.71 -6.97 -6.24
CA SER A 92 -0.73 -5.98 -5.81
C SER A 92 -0.71 -5.87 -4.28
N ALA A 93 0.47 -5.88 -3.67
CA ALA A 93 0.61 -5.62 -2.24
C ALA A 93 0.05 -4.24 -1.84
N VAL A 94 0.22 -3.24 -2.71
CA VAL A 94 -0.33 -1.89 -2.48
C VAL A 94 -1.86 -1.92 -2.52
N GLU A 95 -2.46 -2.66 -3.44
CA GLU A 95 -3.92 -2.81 -3.53
C GLU A 95 -4.48 -3.59 -2.34
N LEU A 96 -3.80 -4.66 -1.91
CA LEU A 96 -4.16 -5.40 -0.71
C LEU A 96 -4.22 -4.48 0.51
N LEU A 97 -3.11 -3.79 0.79
CA LEU A 97 -3.02 -2.92 1.97
C LEU A 97 -4.03 -1.78 1.91
N ARG A 98 -4.22 -1.19 0.73
CA ARG A 98 -5.21 -0.16 0.49
C ARG A 98 -6.63 -0.69 0.73
N GLY A 99 -6.95 -1.86 0.20
CA GLY A 99 -8.25 -2.51 0.41
C GLY A 99 -8.54 -2.71 1.90
N VAL A 100 -7.56 -3.19 2.65
CA VAL A 100 -7.67 -3.35 4.11
C VAL A 100 -7.87 -2.00 4.79
N GLY A 101 -7.11 -0.96 4.41
CA GLY A 101 -7.29 0.40 4.92
C GLY A 101 -8.64 1.03 4.59
N ASP A 102 -9.26 0.65 3.47
CA ASP A 102 -10.62 1.03 3.06
C ASP A 102 -11.73 0.16 3.75
N GLY A 103 -11.35 -0.83 4.56
CA GLY A 103 -12.27 -1.77 5.21
C GLY A 103 -12.68 -2.96 4.34
N ASN A 104 -12.10 -3.11 3.15
CA ASN A 104 -12.29 -4.27 2.27
C ASN A 104 -11.29 -5.36 2.67
N VAL A 105 -11.65 -6.15 3.66
CA VAL A 105 -10.77 -7.16 4.25
C VAL A 105 -10.95 -8.50 3.55
N PRO A 106 -9.98 -9.00 2.78
CA PRO A 106 -10.07 -10.32 2.17
C PRO A 106 -9.94 -11.43 3.22
N ASP A 107 -10.56 -12.58 2.95
CA ASP A 107 -10.41 -13.78 3.76
C ASP A 107 -9.29 -14.66 3.18
N PHE A 108 -8.22 -14.83 3.94
CA PHE A 108 -7.09 -15.70 3.60
C PHE A 108 -7.07 -17.01 4.40
N THR A 109 -8.14 -17.33 5.12
CA THR A 109 -8.23 -18.56 5.91
C THR A 109 -7.91 -19.79 5.06
N GLY A 110 -6.92 -20.57 5.53
CA GLY A 110 -6.46 -21.79 4.88
C GLY A 110 -5.71 -21.60 3.55
N LYS A 111 -5.40 -20.36 3.16
CA LYS A 111 -4.63 -20.09 1.95
C LYS A 111 -3.14 -20.03 2.24
N LYS A 112 -2.35 -20.50 1.28
CA LYS A 112 -0.89 -20.33 1.25
C LYS A 112 -0.57 -19.11 0.40
N ILE A 113 0.09 -18.14 1.00
CA ILE A 113 0.38 -16.85 0.36
C ILE A 113 1.86 -16.74 0.05
N CYS A 114 2.17 -16.34 -1.17
CA CYS A 114 3.53 -16.00 -1.59
C CYS A 114 3.60 -14.48 -1.80
N VAL A 115 4.50 -13.80 -1.09
CA VAL A 115 4.77 -12.37 -1.27
C VAL A 115 6.11 -12.21 -1.97
N ILE A 116 6.15 -11.48 -3.07
CA ILE A 116 7.38 -11.26 -3.84
C ILE A 116 7.88 -9.84 -3.58
N GLY A 117 9.03 -9.73 -2.95
CA GLY A 117 9.65 -8.44 -2.65
C GLY A 117 10.43 -8.43 -1.35
N GLY A 118 11.12 -7.32 -1.06
CA GLY A 118 11.97 -7.18 0.12
C GLY A 118 11.97 -5.75 0.68
N GLY A 119 10.92 -5.00 0.43
CA GLY A 119 10.72 -3.66 1.00
C GLY A 119 9.69 -3.68 2.14
N ASN A 120 9.50 -2.53 2.82
CA ASN A 120 8.53 -2.40 3.91
C ASN A 120 7.11 -2.81 3.49
N VAL A 121 6.70 -2.47 2.26
CA VAL A 121 5.39 -2.87 1.71
C VAL A 121 5.24 -4.40 1.66
N SER A 122 6.34 -5.13 1.35
CA SER A 122 6.31 -6.60 1.36
C SER A 122 6.17 -7.15 2.77
N MET A 123 6.82 -6.55 3.76
CA MET A 123 6.68 -6.93 5.17
C MET A 123 5.28 -6.65 5.67
N ASP A 124 4.72 -5.47 5.36
CA ASP A 124 3.35 -5.11 5.70
C ASP A 124 2.33 -6.08 5.08
N ALA A 125 2.49 -6.40 3.78
CA ALA A 125 1.61 -7.36 3.09
C ALA A 125 1.71 -8.77 3.70
N THR A 126 2.92 -9.21 4.04
CA THR A 126 3.19 -10.51 4.67
C THR A 126 2.50 -10.62 6.04
N ARG A 127 2.72 -9.65 6.90
CA ARG A 127 2.11 -9.62 8.25
C ARG A 127 0.60 -9.48 8.17
N THR A 128 0.11 -8.64 7.26
CA THR A 128 -1.33 -8.50 7.01
C THR A 128 -1.94 -9.82 6.56
N ALA A 129 -1.31 -10.54 5.62
CA ALA A 129 -1.83 -11.83 5.16
C ALA A 129 -1.90 -12.88 6.29
N LEU A 130 -0.88 -12.95 7.16
CA LEU A 130 -0.91 -13.81 8.35
C LEU A 130 -2.07 -13.46 9.28
N ARG A 131 -2.26 -12.17 9.57
CA ARG A 131 -3.34 -11.67 10.45
C ARG A 131 -4.73 -11.87 9.85
N LEU A 132 -4.82 -12.00 8.52
CA LEU A 132 -6.06 -12.34 7.80
C LEU A 132 -6.28 -13.86 7.67
N GLY A 133 -5.56 -14.67 8.44
CA GLY A 133 -5.81 -16.09 8.60
C GLY A 133 -5.13 -16.99 7.57
N ALA A 134 -4.13 -16.52 6.84
CA ALA A 134 -3.37 -17.38 5.94
C ALA A 134 -2.75 -18.56 6.69
N GLU A 135 -2.82 -19.76 6.10
CA GLU A 135 -2.21 -20.99 6.64
C GLU A 135 -0.69 -20.85 6.72
N SER A 136 -0.12 -20.24 5.72
CA SER A 136 1.31 -19.93 5.66
C SER A 136 1.56 -18.73 4.75
N VAL A 137 2.59 -17.94 5.08
CA VAL A 137 3.05 -16.84 4.23
C VAL A 137 4.55 -16.98 4.01
N THR A 138 4.94 -16.96 2.74
CA THR A 138 6.33 -17.04 2.33
C THR A 138 6.70 -15.78 1.55
N CYS A 139 7.69 -15.05 2.03
CA CYS A 139 8.26 -13.90 1.34
C CYS A 139 9.46 -14.35 0.50
N VAL A 140 9.38 -14.16 -0.80
CA VAL A 140 10.44 -14.53 -1.77
C VAL A 140 11.23 -13.30 -2.16
N TYR A 141 12.54 -13.36 -1.98
CA TYR A 141 13.42 -12.25 -2.29
C TYR A 141 14.65 -12.66 -3.10
N ARG A 142 14.93 -11.91 -4.18
CA ARG A 142 15.98 -12.27 -5.16
C ARG A 142 17.42 -12.10 -4.66
N ARG A 143 17.63 -11.36 -3.58
CA ARG A 143 18.94 -11.11 -2.96
C ARG A 143 18.99 -11.71 -1.56
N ARG A 144 20.08 -11.49 -0.83
CA ARG A 144 20.21 -11.91 0.56
C ARG A 144 19.28 -11.09 1.46
N VAL A 145 19.01 -11.59 2.65
CA VAL A 145 18.17 -10.88 3.65
C VAL A 145 18.77 -9.51 4.00
N GLU A 146 20.09 -9.44 4.11
CA GLU A 146 20.83 -8.21 4.44
C GLU A 146 20.73 -7.14 3.33
N ASP A 147 20.36 -7.53 2.11
CA ASP A 147 20.15 -6.63 0.98
C ASP A 147 18.68 -6.16 0.86
N MET A 148 17.81 -6.58 1.78
CA MET A 148 16.43 -6.11 1.80
C MET A 148 16.38 -4.62 2.15
N THR A 149 15.48 -3.91 1.48
CA THR A 149 15.27 -2.48 1.74
C THR A 149 14.26 -2.20 2.85
N ALA A 150 13.64 -3.24 3.37
CA ALA A 150 12.82 -3.18 4.57
C ALA A 150 13.71 -2.88 5.79
N LEU A 151 13.13 -2.23 6.79
CA LEU A 151 13.79 -2.03 8.08
C LEU A 151 14.03 -3.39 8.74
N ALA A 152 15.18 -3.55 9.41
CA ALA A 152 15.53 -4.80 10.07
C ALA A 152 14.47 -5.24 11.08
N GLU A 153 13.92 -4.31 11.84
CA GLU A 153 12.84 -4.53 12.80
C GLU A 153 11.59 -5.12 12.11
N GLU A 154 11.22 -4.63 10.92
CA GLU A 154 10.05 -5.14 10.18
C GLU A 154 10.26 -6.57 9.67
N ILE A 155 11.49 -6.90 9.29
CA ILE A 155 11.87 -8.26 8.88
C ILE A 155 11.79 -9.20 10.09
N GLU A 156 12.35 -8.79 11.22
CA GLU A 156 12.33 -9.57 12.46
C GLU A 156 10.91 -9.79 12.96
N GLU A 157 10.06 -8.76 12.95
CA GLU A 157 8.67 -8.86 13.35
C GLU A 157 7.86 -9.77 12.41
N ALA A 158 8.07 -9.69 11.09
CA ALA A 158 7.41 -10.58 10.14
C ALA A 158 7.79 -12.05 10.40
N MET A 159 9.06 -12.32 10.67
CA MET A 159 9.53 -13.67 11.02
C MET A 159 8.98 -14.14 12.38
N ALA A 160 8.91 -13.25 13.36
CA ALA A 160 8.35 -13.55 14.69
C ALA A 160 6.84 -13.88 14.63
N GLU A 161 6.11 -13.27 13.69
CA GLU A 161 4.70 -13.61 13.41
C GLU A 161 4.53 -14.91 12.59
N GLY A 162 5.61 -15.54 12.13
CA GLY A 162 5.57 -16.83 11.44
C GLY A 162 5.78 -16.77 9.92
N CYS A 163 6.17 -15.62 9.38
CA CYS A 163 6.55 -15.53 7.98
C CYS A 163 7.83 -16.32 7.70
N GLN A 164 7.86 -17.04 6.58
CA GLN A 164 9.07 -17.64 6.04
C GLN A 164 9.69 -16.70 5.01
N ILE A 165 10.98 -16.43 5.11
CA ILE A 165 11.71 -15.66 4.11
C ILE A 165 12.59 -16.62 3.30
N LEU A 166 12.40 -16.62 1.97
CA LEU A 166 13.21 -17.36 1.00
C LEU A 166 14.08 -16.36 0.23
N PRO A 167 15.31 -16.13 0.68
CA PRO A 167 16.25 -15.28 -0.04
C PRO A 167 16.87 -16.01 -1.23
N LEU A 168 17.52 -15.25 -2.12
CA LEU A 168 18.22 -15.74 -3.32
C LEU A 168 17.30 -16.50 -4.28
N GLN A 169 16.02 -16.20 -4.28
CA GLN A 169 15.01 -16.78 -5.15
C GLN A 169 14.33 -15.68 -5.98
N ALA A 170 14.14 -15.94 -7.26
CA ALA A 170 13.39 -15.06 -8.13
C ALA A 170 12.36 -15.89 -8.91
N PRO A 171 11.09 -15.47 -8.95
CA PRO A 171 10.10 -16.15 -9.76
C PRO A 171 10.45 -15.98 -11.23
N VAL A 172 10.21 -17.00 -12.04
CA VAL A 172 10.43 -16.98 -13.50
C VAL A 172 9.11 -16.93 -14.26
N ARG A 173 8.06 -17.51 -13.70
CA ARG A 173 6.68 -17.49 -14.21
C ARG A 173 5.70 -17.81 -13.09
N ILE A 174 4.44 -17.51 -13.32
CA ILE A 174 3.32 -17.90 -12.46
C ILE A 174 2.48 -18.90 -13.26
N GLU A 175 2.28 -20.08 -12.73
CA GLU A 175 1.44 -21.09 -13.36
C GLU A 175 0.01 -20.97 -12.85
N ALA A 176 -0.94 -20.87 -13.77
CA ALA A 176 -2.35 -20.84 -13.46
C ALA A 176 -3.00 -22.19 -13.83
N ASP A 177 -4.03 -22.55 -13.08
CA ASP A 177 -4.91 -23.67 -13.38
C ASP A 177 -5.86 -23.38 -14.55
N GLU A 178 -6.74 -24.33 -14.87
CA GLU A 178 -7.73 -24.16 -15.95
C GLU A 178 -8.77 -23.06 -15.65
N GLU A 179 -8.91 -22.64 -14.39
CA GLU A 179 -9.80 -21.55 -13.96
C GLU A 179 -9.07 -20.18 -13.95
N GLY A 180 -7.78 -20.15 -14.33
CA GLY A 180 -6.95 -18.94 -14.35
C GLY A 180 -6.51 -18.47 -12.96
N LYS A 181 -6.49 -19.36 -11.97
CA LYS A 181 -5.95 -19.10 -10.62
C LYS A 181 -4.54 -19.67 -10.52
N VAL A 182 -3.71 -19.09 -9.67
CA VAL A 182 -2.37 -19.63 -9.35
C VAL A 182 -2.54 -21.04 -8.78
N ALA A 183 -1.81 -21.99 -9.40
CA ALA A 183 -1.88 -23.40 -9.06
C ALA A 183 -1.04 -23.75 -7.82
#